data_7f3c18cbcd0650b8be1e8e41690b6559
#
_entry.id   7f3c18cbcd0650b8be1e8e41690b6559
#
_cell.length_a   1.000
_cell.length_b   1.000
_cell.length_c   1.000
_cell.angle_alpha   90.00
_cell.angle_beta   90.00
_cell.angle_gamma   90.00
#
_symmetry.space_group_name_H-M   'P 1'
#
loop_
_entity.id
_entity.type
_entity.pdbx_description
1 polymer ?
#
loop_
_entity_poly.entity_id
_entity_poly.type
_entity_poly.pdbx_seq_one_letter_code
_entity_poly.pdbx_strand_id
1 'polypeptide(L)'
;NLTLQDTDVDGAFTLRYDAGKYSKNLGSAVISYDESKVILTDVPNGTYLVAQNSNGAYAKQITNETEVSASGMNLDNFANCKIWLETTDTANRITYAALAEKEQETAVNIVAGAGLNITSENGVQKVVPNTAITNIIVEAVDGYFLPDGYEDGIQGLNGLTVTNITKNGFTILGTPASDVNITLPPATKAVYSMLLSGDGTFTGTCVGYQPINAKEFTITNSGNVDLENVDISITGTDKDKFELSGDGTTTIQPNDTLKVAVAPKDSLATGIYRATLTVTAANAQIATTDLQFTVNEHDYVAVVTPPNCTEKGYTTYTCRNCSHSYKGNEVDATGHTWGEWKVIKEATTTETGKKERVCERCDYKETAVISMSSNEEQPTSSTKSDTAVKTGDSTNILLWSMVMVISLAGMLTALFFKRRRNR
;
A
#
# COMPACT_ATOMS: atom_id res chain seq x y z
N ASN A 1 65.19 -23.49 -41.64
CA ASN A 1 65.48 -23.64 -43.05
C ASN A 1 64.24 -24.22 -43.70
N LEU A 2 63.60 -23.41 -44.51
CA LEU A 2 62.70 -23.94 -45.53
C LEU A 2 63.59 -24.65 -46.52
N THR A 3 63.53 -25.94 -46.54
CA THR A 3 64.14 -26.72 -47.62
C THR A 3 63.02 -27.04 -48.61
N LEU A 4 63.13 -26.50 -49.80
CA LEU A 4 62.42 -27.00 -50.99
C LEU A 4 62.89 -28.43 -51.20
N GLN A 5 62.03 -29.41 -50.89
CA GLN A 5 62.22 -30.78 -51.35
C GLN A 5 61.44 -30.92 -52.64
N ASP A 6 62.20 -31.19 -53.71
CA ASP A 6 61.66 -31.66 -54.99
C ASP A 6 60.94 -32.99 -54.69
N THR A 7 59.62 -33.01 -54.94
CA THR A 7 58.87 -34.26 -54.93
C THR A 7 58.89 -34.74 -56.39
N ASP A 8 59.23 -35.96 -56.66
CA ASP A 8 59.30 -36.62 -57.96
C ASP A 8 58.04 -36.47 -58.85
N VAL A 9 57.25 -35.44 -58.64
CA VAL A 9 56.10 -35.05 -59.45
C VAL A 9 56.46 -33.70 -60.08
N ASP A 10 56.60 -33.64 -61.39
CA ASP A 10 56.89 -32.44 -62.16
C ASP A 10 56.14 -31.22 -61.67
N GLY A 11 56.87 -30.25 -61.09
CA GLY A 11 56.39 -28.94 -60.70
C GLY A 11 55.74 -28.81 -59.28
N ALA A 12 55.81 -29.84 -58.46
CA ALA A 12 55.32 -29.75 -57.06
C ALA A 12 56.46 -29.61 -56.05
N PHE A 13 56.46 -28.55 -55.28
CA PHE A 13 57.43 -28.32 -54.20
C PHE A 13 56.74 -28.52 -52.86
N THR A 14 57.34 -29.33 -52.00
CA THR A 14 56.90 -29.42 -50.61
C THR A 14 57.77 -28.50 -49.74
N LEU A 15 57.21 -27.43 -49.24
CA LEU A 15 57.84 -26.57 -48.24
C LEU A 15 57.87 -27.29 -46.89
N ARG A 16 59.08 -27.72 -46.45
CA ARG A 16 59.26 -28.21 -45.06
C ARG A 16 59.78 -27.08 -44.19
N TYR A 17 58.98 -26.79 -43.15
CA TYR A 17 59.31 -25.84 -42.10
C TYR A 17 59.98 -26.56 -40.92
N ASP A 18 61.15 -26.06 -40.51
CA ASP A 18 61.95 -26.53 -39.41
C ASP A 18 61.76 -25.51 -38.24
N ALA A 19 60.75 -25.75 -37.37
CA ALA A 19 60.46 -24.87 -36.27
C ALA A 19 61.64 -24.79 -35.29
N GLY A 20 62.31 -23.67 -35.20
CA GLY A 20 63.29 -23.40 -34.17
C GLY A 20 64.51 -22.59 -34.59
N LYS A 21 64.70 -22.27 -35.88
CA LYS A 21 65.91 -21.55 -36.36
C LYS A 21 65.69 -20.15 -36.92
N TYR A 22 64.47 -19.59 -36.90
CA TYR A 22 64.14 -18.48 -37.78
C TYR A 22 63.63 -17.20 -37.08
N SER A 23 63.64 -17.09 -35.83
CA SER A 23 63.12 -15.91 -35.13
C SER A 23 64.01 -14.64 -35.19
N LYS A 24 65.09 -14.63 -35.90
CA LYS A 24 66.07 -13.53 -35.79
C LYS A 24 66.02 -12.47 -36.85
N ASN A 25 65.42 -12.68 -38.04
CA ASN A 25 65.57 -11.76 -39.16
C ASN A 25 64.40 -10.74 -39.38
N LEU A 26 63.26 -10.90 -38.79
CA LEU A 26 62.15 -9.95 -38.86
C LEU A 26 61.88 -9.20 -37.56
N GLY A 27 62.78 -9.30 -36.58
CA GLY A 27 62.64 -8.54 -35.32
C GLY A 27 61.42 -8.84 -34.55
N SER A 28 60.53 -7.86 -34.34
CA SER A 28 59.28 -7.94 -33.60
C SER A 28 58.10 -8.38 -34.46
N ALA A 29 58.27 -8.79 -35.71
CA ALA A 29 57.13 -9.19 -36.53
C ALA A 29 56.39 -10.39 -35.99
N VAL A 30 55.12 -10.17 -35.73
CA VAL A 30 54.19 -11.18 -35.21
C VAL A 30 52.99 -11.28 -36.16
N ILE A 31 52.53 -12.50 -36.38
CA ILE A 31 51.31 -12.74 -37.13
C ILE A 31 50.38 -13.64 -36.28
N SER A 32 49.14 -13.22 -36.21
CA SER A 32 48.04 -14.04 -35.66
C SER A 32 46.95 -14.20 -36.74
N TYR A 33 46.10 -15.18 -36.63
CA TYR A 33 45.04 -15.39 -37.61
C TYR A 33 43.78 -16.01 -36.97
N ASP A 34 42.66 -15.59 -37.50
CA ASP A 34 41.37 -16.28 -37.34
C ASP A 34 40.99 -16.96 -38.68
N GLU A 35 39.77 -17.52 -38.76
CA GLU A 35 39.32 -18.18 -39.98
C GLU A 35 39.09 -17.22 -41.16
N SER A 36 38.97 -15.92 -40.92
CA SER A 36 38.64 -14.90 -41.93
C SER A 36 39.82 -14.07 -42.37
N LYS A 37 40.79 -13.81 -41.48
CA LYS A 37 41.91 -12.90 -41.72
C LYS A 37 43.15 -13.27 -40.91
N VAL A 38 44.30 -12.74 -41.41
CA VAL A 38 45.60 -12.74 -40.70
C VAL A 38 45.88 -11.31 -40.27
N ILE A 39 46.22 -11.11 -39.01
CA ILE A 39 46.65 -9.82 -38.43
C ILE A 39 48.17 -9.78 -38.47
N LEU A 40 48.70 -8.65 -38.92
CA LEU A 40 50.11 -8.42 -39.10
C LEU A 40 50.60 -7.31 -38.17
N THR A 41 51.53 -7.63 -37.27
CA THR A 41 52.14 -6.65 -36.37
C THR A 41 53.62 -6.54 -36.70
N ASP A 42 54.07 -5.32 -36.91
CA ASP A 42 55.50 -5.02 -37.24
C ASP A 42 56.10 -5.82 -38.41
N VAL A 43 55.27 -6.21 -39.37
CA VAL A 43 55.69 -6.96 -40.53
C VAL A 43 56.30 -6.02 -41.58
N PRO A 44 57.58 -6.17 -41.93
CA PRO A 44 58.23 -5.32 -42.93
C PRO A 44 57.61 -5.45 -44.32
N ASN A 45 57.56 -4.33 -45.05
CA ASN A 45 57.18 -4.32 -46.48
C ASN A 45 58.08 -5.20 -47.29
N GLY A 46 57.50 -5.87 -48.25
CA GLY A 46 58.24 -6.81 -49.11
C GLY A 46 58.32 -8.24 -48.58
N THR A 47 57.85 -8.46 -47.30
CA THR A 47 57.67 -9.80 -46.77
C THR A 47 56.47 -10.48 -47.44
N TYR A 48 56.54 -11.78 -47.62
CA TYR A 48 55.42 -12.58 -48.13
C TYR A 48 54.72 -13.26 -47.02
N LEU A 49 53.41 -13.07 -46.96
CA LEU A 49 52.47 -13.91 -46.13
C LEU A 49 52.17 -15.14 -46.97
N VAL A 50 52.41 -16.31 -46.40
CA VAL A 50 52.13 -17.59 -47.05
C VAL A 50 51.15 -18.37 -46.27
N ALA A 51 50.11 -18.90 -46.90
CA ALA A 51 49.14 -19.79 -46.35
C ALA A 51 49.08 -21.09 -47.13
N GLN A 52 49.21 -22.24 -46.50
CA GLN A 52 49.18 -23.54 -47.10
C GLN A 52 48.09 -24.44 -46.49
N ASN A 53 47.28 -25.04 -47.33
CA ASN A 53 46.34 -26.08 -47.00
C ASN A 53 46.47 -27.30 -47.87
N SER A 54 45.53 -28.26 -47.80
CA SER A 54 45.51 -29.45 -48.65
C SER A 54 45.43 -29.17 -50.17
N ASN A 55 44.99 -27.99 -50.58
CA ASN A 55 44.74 -27.60 -51.93
C ASN A 55 45.96 -26.83 -52.58
N GLY A 56 46.93 -26.45 -51.74
CA GLY A 56 48.08 -25.76 -52.20
C GLY A 56 48.63 -24.69 -51.28
N ALA A 57 49.63 -23.95 -51.71
CA ALA A 57 50.21 -22.82 -51.04
C ALA A 57 49.84 -21.51 -51.73
N TYR A 58 49.44 -20.51 -50.99
CA TYR A 58 49.09 -19.19 -51.50
C TYR A 58 50.01 -18.17 -50.84
N ALA A 59 50.48 -17.22 -51.58
CA ALA A 59 51.41 -16.20 -51.09
C ALA A 59 50.97 -14.81 -51.52
N LYS A 60 51.06 -13.85 -50.59
CA LYS A 60 50.77 -12.45 -50.81
C LYS A 60 51.96 -11.61 -50.31
N GLN A 61 52.48 -10.70 -51.10
CA GLN A 61 53.46 -9.75 -50.64
C GLN A 61 52.84 -8.63 -49.86
N ILE A 62 53.40 -8.32 -48.71
CA ILE A 62 52.92 -7.28 -47.79
C ILE A 62 53.51 -5.95 -48.21
N THR A 63 52.67 -4.93 -48.38
CA THR A 63 53.03 -3.58 -48.85
C THR A 63 52.52 -2.44 -47.97
N ASN A 64 52.14 -2.65 -46.78
CA ASN A 64 51.66 -1.77 -45.68
C ASN A 64 50.36 -2.29 -45.04
N GLU A 65 49.96 -3.50 -45.38
CA GLU A 65 48.80 -4.09 -44.76
C GLU A 65 49.09 -4.41 -43.30
N THR A 66 48.07 -4.13 -42.40
CA THR A 66 48.05 -4.58 -41.03
C THR A 66 47.19 -5.83 -40.85
N GLU A 67 46.42 -6.18 -41.89
CA GLU A 67 45.63 -7.41 -41.94
C GLU A 67 45.49 -7.90 -43.38
N VAL A 68 45.35 -9.20 -43.58
CA VAL A 68 45.06 -9.82 -44.87
C VAL A 68 43.86 -10.76 -44.70
N SER A 69 42.82 -10.52 -45.47
CA SER A 69 41.65 -11.42 -45.49
C SER A 69 41.97 -12.70 -46.32
N ALA A 70 41.25 -13.79 -45.98
CA ALA A 70 41.36 -15.03 -46.75
C ALA A 70 41.05 -14.81 -48.23
N SER A 71 40.03 -14.03 -48.54
CA SER A 71 39.71 -13.66 -49.95
C SER A 71 40.81 -12.85 -50.63
N GLY A 72 41.56 -12.06 -49.85
CA GLY A 72 42.75 -11.34 -50.36
C GLY A 72 43.93 -12.25 -50.73
N MET A 73 43.86 -13.52 -50.35
CA MET A 73 44.82 -14.59 -50.75
C MET A 73 44.19 -15.66 -51.66
N ASN A 74 42.97 -15.42 -52.18
CA ASN A 74 42.20 -16.40 -52.95
C ASN A 74 41.88 -17.68 -52.21
N LEU A 75 41.64 -17.55 -50.92
CA LEU A 75 41.16 -18.61 -50.00
C LEU A 75 39.74 -18.31 -49.53
N ASP A 76 38.96 -19.35 -49.31
CA ASP A 76 37.61 -19.20 -48.68
C ASP A 76 37.74 -18.84 -47.21
N ASN A 77 38.67 -19.47 -46.52
CA ASN A 77 39.01 -19.19 -45.11
C ASN A 77 40.43 -19.71 -44.80
N PHE A 78 40.96 -19.36 -43.64
CA PHE A 78 42.23 -19.85 -43.13
C PHE A 78 42.09 -21.11 -42.26
N ALA A 79 40.89 -21.68 -42.12
CA ALA A 79 40.72 -22.95 -41.41
C ALA A 79 41.60 -24.02 -42.04
N ASN A 80 42.31 -24.76 -41.22
CA ASN A 80 43.23 -25.81 -41.61
C ASN A 80 44.43 -25.34 -42.46
N CYS A 81 44.72 -24.04 -42.52
CA CYS A 81 45.91 -23.52 -43.14
C CYS A 81 47.10 -23.53 -42.15
N LYS A 82 48.28 -23.79 -42.67
CA LYS A 82 49.56 -23.39 -42.05
C LYS A 82 49.92 -22.03 -42.61
N ILE A 83 50.20 -21.07 -41.76
CA ILE A 83 50.39 -19.66 -42.13
C ILE A 83 51.76 -19.21 -41.61
N TRP A 84 52.56 -18.55 -42.45
CA TRP A 84 53.85 -18.04 -42.01
C TRP A 84 54.30 -16.85 -42.90
N LEU A 85 55.33 -16.15 -42.44
CA LEU A 85 55.98 -15.08 -43.21
C LEU A 85 57.25 -15.59 -43.87
N GLU A 86 57.51 -15.13 -45.12
CA GLU A 86 58.74 -15.40 -45.84
C GLU A 86 59.38 -14.10 -46.31
N THR A 87 60.68 -14.02 -46.23
CA THR A 87 61.48 -12.98 -46.94
C THR A 87 62.51 -13.63 -47.81
N THR A 88 62.90 -12.90 -48.87
CA THR A 88 63.96 -13.34 -49.74
C THR A 88 65.19 -12.46 -49.54
N ASP A 89 66.41 -13.03 -49.67
CA ASP A 89 67.65 -12.28 -49.72
C ASP A 89 67.88 -11.72 -51.15
N THR A 90 68.96 -10.98 -51.34
CA THR A 90 69.30 -10.41 -52.60
C THR A 90 69.58 -11.43 -53.69
N ALA A 91 69.65 -12.71 -53.35
CA ALA A 91 69.82 -13.83 -54.28
C ALA A 91 68.52 -14.64 -54.46
N ASN A 92 67.37 -14.06 -54.11
CA ASN A 92 66.04 -14.68 -54.16
C ASN A 92 65.91 -15.98 -53.32
N ARG A 93 66.75 -16.15 -52.30
CA ARG A 93 66.62 -17.27 -51.40
C ARG A 93 65.70 -16.92 -50.24
N ILE A 94 64.82 -17.86 -49.85
CA ILE A 94 63.97 -17.69 -48.69
C ILE A 94 64.87 -17.68 -47.47
N THR A 95 64.87 -16.57 -46.71
CA THR A 95 65.76 -16.33 -45.60
C THR A 95 65.03 -16.38 -44.23
N TYR A 96 63.73 -16.34 -44.23
CA TYR A 96 62.96 -16.28 -42.99
C TYR A 96 61.55 -16.85 -43.12
N ALA A 97 61.09 -17.43 -42.04
CA ALA A 97 59.72 -17.78 -41.89
C ALA A 97 59.28 -17.61 -40.38
N ALA A 98 58.20 -16.94 -40.14
CA ALA A 98 57.56 -16.91 -38.87
C ALA A 98 56.22 -17.65 -38.99
N LEU A 99 55.90 -18.54 -38.02
CA LEU A 99 54.64 -19.25 -38.01
C LEU A 99 53.57 -18.34 -37.44
N ALA A 100 52.45 -18.28 -38.12
CA ALA A 100 51.29 -17.62 -37.53
C ALA A 100 50.71 -18.47 -36.42
N GLU A 101 50.42 -17.82 -35.31
CA GLU A 101 49.65 -18.46 -34.27
C GLU A 101 48.15 -18.18 -34.54
N LYS A 102 47.34 -19.24 -34.51
CA LYS A 102 45.90 -19.09 -34.62
C LYS A 102 45.41 -18.35 -33.37
N GLU A 103 44.71 -17.25 -33.59
CA GLU A 103 44.03 -16.59 -32.44
C GLU A 103 43.12 -17.59 -31.79
N GLN A 104 43.37 -17.81 -30.49
CA GLN A 104 42.43 -18.57 -29.67
C GLN A 104 41.24 -17.70 -29.38
N GLU A 105 40.08 -18.15 -29.80
CA GLU A 105 38.84 -17.54 -29.37
C GLU A 105 38.33 -18.23 -28.07
N THR A 106 37.81 -17.43 -27.18
CA THR A 106 37.14 -17.87 -25.98
C THR A 106 35.65 -17.69 -26.20
N ALA A 107 34.88 -18.74 -26.00
CA ALA A 107 33.45 -18.72 -26.12
C ALA A 107 32.82 -18.30 -24.78
N VAL A 108 31.89 -17.35 -24.80
CA VAL A 108 31.03 -16.99 -23.68
C VAL A 108 29.62 -17.42 -24.02
N ASN A 109 29.13 -18.41 -23.33
CA ASN A 109 27.78 -18.94 -23.48
C ASN A 109 26.93 -18.55 -22.26
N ILE A 110 25.68 -18.20 -22.48
CA ILE A 110 24.75 -17.88 -21.40
C ILE A 110 23.43 -18.62 -21.62
N VAL A 111 22.97 -19.27 -20.58
CA VAL A 111 21.66 -19.93 -20.52
C VAL A 111 20.77 -19.16 -19.58
N ALA A 112 19.70 -18.56 -20.12
CA ALA A 112 18.71 -17.83 -19.33
C ALA A 112 17.79 -18.81 -18.59
N GLY A 113 17.54 -18.53 -17.31
CA GLY A 113 16.47 -19.17 -16.58
C GLY A 113 15.09 -18.70 -17.06
N ALA A 114 14.04 -19.39 -16.63
CA ALA A 114 12.68 -19.00 -16.96
C ALA A 114 12.37 -17.57 -16.46
N GLY A 115 11.62 -16.79 -17.24
CA GLY A 115 11.25 -15.42 -16.89
C GLY A 115 12.34 -14.38 -17.13
N LEU A 116 13.41 -14.74 -17.86
CA LEU A 116 14.49 -13.84 -18.26
C LEU A 116 14.57 -13.72 -19.77
N ASN A 117 14.98 -12.54 -20.22
CA ASN A 117 15.32 -12.24 -21.59
C ASN A 117 16.75 -11.69 -21.66
N ILE A 118 17.52 -12.12 -22.66
CA ILE A 118 18.84 -11.59 -22.97
C ILE A 118 18.66 -10.65 -24.16
N THR A 119 18.79 -9.35 -23.92
CA THR A 119 18.52 -8.31 -24.95
C THR A 119 19.73 -7.95 -25.79
N SER A 120 20.93 -8.35 -25.35
CA SER A 120 22.14 -8.20 -26.12
C SER A 120 22.43 -9.43 -27.02
N GLU A 121 22.94 -9.20 -28.19
CA GLU A 121 23.22 -10.17 -29.25
C GLU A 121 23.39 -11.64 -28.79
N ASN A 122 22.35 -12.42 -28.95
CA ASN A 122 22.26 -13.90 -28.90
C ASN A 122 22.92 -14.64 -27.70
N GLY A 123 23.36 -13.96 -26.65
CA GLY A 123 23.89 -14.62 -25.44
C GLY A 123 25.16 -15.49 -25.67
N VAL A 124 25.66 -15.56 -26.88
CA VAL A 124 26.90 -16.30 -27.23
C VAL A 124 27.84 -15.34 -27.89
N GLN A 125 29.02 -15.16 -27.32
CA GLN A 125 30.05 -14.31 -27.85
C GLN A 125 31.37 -15.12 -28.03
N LYS A 126 32.13 -14.80 -29.05
CA LYS A 126 33.49 -15.27 -29.22
C LYS A 126 34.43 -14.08 -29.15
N VAL A 127 35.37 -14.13 -28.26
CA VAL A 127 36.34 -13.06 -28.03
C VAL A 127 37.74 -13.63 -27.90
N VAL A 128 38.73 -12.82 -28.17
CA VAL A 128 40.14 -13.19 -27.89
C VAL A 128 40.29 -13.25 -26.35
N PRO A 129 41.00 -14.24 -25.80
CA PRO A 129 41.24 -14.34 -24.35
C PRO A 129 41.76 -13.03 -23.76
N ASN A 130 41.25 -12.65 -22.60
CA ASN A 130 41.58 -11.43 -21.90
C ASN A 130 41.18 -10.12 -22.62
N THR A 131 40.29 -10.18 -23.62
CA THR A 131 39.66 -9.00 -24.20
C THR A 131 38.22 -8.85 -23.62
N ALA A 132 37.75 -7.60 -23.64
CA ALA A 132 36.42 -7.32 -23.09
C ALA A 132 35.31 -7.90 -23.99
N ILE A 133 34.32 -8.53 -23.36
CA ILE A 133 33.07 -8.90 -24.02
C ILE A 133 32.20 -7.68 -24.28
N THR A 134 31.33 -7.77 -25.27
CA THR A 134 30.19 -6.84 -25.36
C THR A 134 29.27 -7.10 -24.15
N ASN A 135 28.84 -6.04 -23.48
CA ASN A 135 28.00 -6.15 -22.29
C ASN A 135 26.77 -7.01 -22.56
N ILE A 136 26.54 -8.01 -21.73
CA ILE A 136 25.33 -8.84 -21.77
C ILE A 136 24.28 -8.22 -20.87
N ILE A 137 23.20 -7.79 -21.46
CA ILE A 137 22.05 -7.21 -20.72
C ILE A 137 21.01 -8.30 -20.55
N VAL A 138 20.63 -8.53 -19.29
CA VAL A 138 19.61 -9.50 -18.89
C VAL A 138 18.46 -8.75 -18.23
N GLU A 139 17.25 -8.99 -18.71
CA GLU A 139 16.02 -8.35 -18.20
C GLU A 139 15.00 -9.40 -17.77
N ALA A 140 14.30 -9.13 -16.67
CA ALA A 140 13.13 -9.91 -16.31
C ALA A 140 12.00 -9.59 -17.30
N VAL A 141 11.33 -10.63 -17.78
CA VAL A 141 10.16 -10.44 -18.66
C VAL A 141 8.95 -9.95 -17.83
N ASP A 142 7.99 -9.33 -18.51
CA ASP A 142 6.78 -8.83 -17.86
C ASP A 142 6.12 -9.88 -16.95
N GLY A 143 5.77 -9.48 -15.74
CA GLY A 143 5.22 -10.38 -14.73
C GLY A 143 6.24 -11.21 -13.96
N TYR A 144 7.54 -10.92 -14.13
CA TYR A 144 8.63 -11.52 -13.36
C TYR A 144 9.52 -10.42 -12.76
N PHE A 145 10.29 -10.76 -11.74
CA PHE A 145 11.28 -9.87 -11.13
C PHE A 145 12.45 -10.67 -10.56
N LEU A 146 13.55 -9.98 -10.31
CA LEU A 146 14.73 -10.56 -9.64
C LEU A 146 14.62 -10.27 -8.15
N PRO A 147 14.59 -11.30 -7.28
CA PRO A 147 14.62 -11.10 -5.84
C PRO A 147 15.97 -10.55 -5.39
N ASP A 148 16.01 -9.98 -4.18
CA ASP A 148 17.26 -9.54 -3.58
C ASP A 148 18.23 -10.71 -3.43
N GLY A 149 19.52 -10.50 -3.77
CA GLY A 149 20.54 -11.56 -3.78
C GLY A 149 20.43 -12.53 -4.95
N TYR A 150 19.70 -12.20 -5.99
CA TYR A 150 19.58 -13.03 -7.21
C TYR A 150 20.95 -13.40 -7.79
N GLU A 151 21.91 -12.49 -7.74
CA GLU A 151 23.29 -12.67 -8.25
C GLU A 151 24.03 -13.82 -7.60
N ASP A 152 23.74 -14.15 -6.34
CA ASP A 152 24.37 -15.24 -5.60
C ASP A 152 24.06 -16.62 -6.22
N GLY A 153 22.97 -16.71 -6.97
CA GLY A 153 22.55 -17.91 -7.68
C GLY A 153 23.18 -18.06 -9.09
N ILE A 154 23.84 -17.05 -9.63
CA ILE A 154 24.45 -17.09 -10.95
C ILE A 154 25.72 -17.96 -10.90
N GLN A 155 25.82 -18.90 -11.82
CA GLN A 155 26.95 -19.82 -11.88
C GLN A 155 27.77 -19.61 -13.15
N GLY A 156 29.08 -19.92 -13.08
CA GLY A 156 29.94 -20.00 -14.21
C GLY A 156 30.48 -18.66 -14.73
N LEU A 157 30.50 -17.61 -13.91
CA LEU A 157 30.96 -16.26 -14.33
C LEU A 157 32.45 -16.19 -14.72
N ASN A 158 33.35 -17.02 -14.14
CA ASN A 158 34.74 -17.21 -14.50
C ASN A 158 35.49 -15.97 -15.08
N GLY A 159 35.65 -14.93 -14.22
CA GLY A 159 36.30 -13.67 -14.62
C GLY A 159 35.36 -12.61 -15.18
N LEU A 160 34.07 -12.89 -15.31
CA LEU A 160 33.05 -11.90 -15.59
C LEU A 160 32.42 -11.40 -14.30
N THR A 161 31.81 -10.22 -14.35
CA THR A 161 31.17 -9.56 -13.22
C THR A 161 29.74 -9.15 -13.56
N VAL A 162 28.86 -9.18 -12.55
CA VAL A 162 27.49 -8.70 -12.64
C VAL A 162 27.44 -7.28 -12.07
N THR A 163 26.79 -6.38 -12.78
CA THR A 163 26.65 -4.97 -12.38
C THR A 163 25.25 -4.45 -12.67
N ASN A 164 24.91 -3.27 -12.15
CA ASN A 164 23.62 -2.60 -12.36
C ASN A 164 22.42 -3.49 -12.00
N ILE A 165 22.51 -4.21 -10.90
CA ILE A 165 21.46 -5.13 -10.46
C ILE A 165 20.26 -4.32 -9.98
N THR A 166 19.11 -4.65 -10.52
CA THR A 166 17.80 -4.09 -10.13
C THR A 166 16.76 -5.22 -10.11
N LYS A 167 15.58 -4.95 -9.61
CA LYS A 167 14.46 -5.91 -9.70
C LYS A 167 14.10 -6.28 -11.16
N ASN A 168 14.47 -5.46 -12.14
CA ASN A 168 14.10 -5.63 -13.54
C ASN A 168 15.22 -6.24 -14.40
N GLY A 169 16.44 -6.34 -13.91
CA GLY A 169 17.55 -6.89 -14.69
C GLY A 169 18.92 -6.48 -14.19
N PHE A 170 19.97 -6.88 -14.94
CA PHE A 170 21.37 -6.62 -14.65
C PHE A 170 22.23 -6.68 -15.92
N THR A 171 23.49 -6.33 -15.78
CA THR A 171 24.49 -6.38 -16.87
C THR A 171 25.64 -7.29 -16.46
N ILE A 172 26.11 -8.14 -17.39
CA ILE A 172 27.35 -8.92 -17.26
C ILE A 172 28.39 -8.31 -18.14
N LEU A 173 29.58 -8.11 -17.64
CA LEU A 173 30.75 -7.59 -18.35
C LEU A 173 32.04 -8.21 -17.82
N GLY A 174 33.14 -8.07 -18.57
CA GLY A 174 34.46 -8.52 -18.13
C GLY A 174 35.34 -8.99 -19.29
N THR A 175 36.47 -9.63 -18.94
CA THR A 175 37.53 -10.08 -19.88
C THR A 175 37.84 -11.54 -19.60
N PRO A 176 37.15 -12.49 -20.24
CA PRO A 176 37.33 -13.91 -19.96
C PRO A 176 38.70 -14.39 -20.49
N ALA A 177 39.40 -15.21 -19.71
CA ALA A 177 40.65 -15.82 -20.08
C ALA A 177 40.48 -17.20 -20.76
N SER A 178 39.32 -17.81 -20.62
CA SER A 178 38.97 -19.14 -21.16
C SER A 178 37.44 -19.21 -21.34
N ASP A 179 36.98 -20.29 -21.96
CA ASP A 179 35.55 -20.51 -22.18
C ASP A 179 34.73 -20.36 -20.91
N VAL A 180 33.62 -19.63 -21.04
CA VAL A 180 32.70 -19.31 -19.96
C VAL A 180 31.29 -19.84 -20.29
N ASN A 181 30.71 -20.58 -19.37
CA ASN A 181 29.34 -21.08 -19.47
C ASN A 181 28.54 -20.56 -18.29
N ILE A 182 27.74 -19.53 -18.50
CA ILE A 182 26.93 -18.86 -17.48
C ILE A 182 25.56 -19.53 -17.43
N THR A 183 25.14 -19.90 -16.22
CA THR A 183 23.77 -20.35 -15.97
C THR A 183 23.07 -19.39 -15.04
N LEU A 184 21.97 -18.83 -15.51
CA LEU A 184 21.13 -17.90 -14.75
C LEU A 184 20.00 -18.68 -14.10
N PRO A 185 19.77 -18.51 -12.79
CA PRO A 185 18.59 -19.07 -12.16
C PRO A 185 17.30 -18.45 -12.74
N PRO A 186 16.12 -19.08 -12.56
CA PRO A 186 14.86 -18.49 -13.01
C PRO A 186 14.55 -17.22 -12.24
N ALA A 187 13.94 -16.24 -12.91
CA ALA A 187 13.34 -15.08 -12.27
C ALA A 187 12.08 -15.50 -11.47
N THR A 188 11.70 -14.72 -10.50
CA THR A 188 10.51 -14.96 -9.67
C THR A 188 9.27 -14.38 -10.35
N LYS A 189 8.22 -15.17 -10.46
CA LYS A 189 6.94 -14.69 -10.99
C LYS A 189 6.31 -13.70 -10.01
N ALA A 190 5.91 -12.53 -10.49
CA ALA A 190 5.21 -11.54 -9.70
C ALA A 190 3.76 -12.00 -9.40
N VAL A 191 3.36 -11.89 -8.15
CA VAL A 191 2.01 -12.17 -7.67
C VAL A 191 1.48 -10.91 -6.99
N TYR A 192 0.52 -10.25 -7.63
CA TYR A 192 -0.18 -9.10 -7.11
C TYR A 192 -1.45 -9.59 -6.40
N SER A 193 -1.43 -9.64 -5.10
CA SER A 193 -2.55 -10.13 -4.30
C SER A 193 -2.77 -9.25 -3.09
N MET A 194 -4.01 -8.86 -2.82
CA MET A 194 -4.38 -8.14 -1.61
C MET A 194 -5.58 -8.78 -0.93
N LEU A 195 -5.59 -8.67 0.39
CA LEU A 195 -6.69 -9.10 1.24
C LEU A 195 -7.23 -7.88 1.99
N LEU A 196 -8.53 -7.62 1.85
CA LEU A 196 -9.25 -6.64 2.66
C LEU A 196 -10.01 -7.37 3.76
N SER A 197 -9.79 -6.99 5.00
CA SER A 197 -10.47 -7.53 6.18
C SER A 197 -11.08 -6.42 7.01
N GLY A 198 -12.18 -6.72 7.68
CA GLY A 198 -12.96 -5.81 8.51
C GLY A 198 -14.45 -6.10 8.39
N ASP A 199 -15.23 -5.70 9.41
CA ASP A 199 -16.68 -5.82 9.41
C ASP A 199 -17.32 -4.46 9.09
N GLY A 200 -17.95 -4.33 7.94
CA GLY A 200 -18.62 -3.12 7.48
C GLY A 200 -20.05 -2.92 8.01
N THR A 201 -20.56 -3.83 8.87
CA THR A 201 -21.90 -3.71 9.44
C THR A 201 -21.88 -2.93 10.75
N PHE A 202 -22.35 -1.69 10.74
CA PHE A 202 -22.46 -0.88 11.95
C PHE A 202 -23.71 -1.22 12.74
N THR A 203 -23.62 -1.18 14.07
CA THR A 203 -24.77 -1.38 14.94
C THR A 203 -25.83 -0.31 14.68
N GLY A 204 -27.06 -0.75 14.43
CA GLY A 204 -28.18 0.14 14.20
C GLY A 204 -28.51 0.98 15.42
N THR A 205 -29.02 2.18 15.21
CA THR A 205 -29.39 3.15 16.25
C THR A 205 -30.68 3.86 15.91
N CYS A 206 -31.08 4.87 16.74
CA CYS A 206 -32.23 5.72 16.47
C CYS A 206 -31.78 7.13 16.08
N VAL A 207 -32.64 7.87 15.41
CA VAL A 207 -32.44 9.28 15.05
C VAL A 207 -31.97 10.10 16.26
N GLY A 208 -31.06 11.06 16.03
CA GLY A 208 -30.48 11.88 17.11
C GLY A 208 -29.37 11.16 17.91
N TYR A 209 -28.81 10.10 17.37
CA TYR A 209 -27.70 9.33 17.96
C TYR A 209 -26.42 10.15 18.14
N GLN A 210 -25.58 9.72 19.04
CA GLN A 210 -24.22 10.25 19.20
C GLN A 210 -23.30 9.68 18.13
N PRO A 211 -22.16 10.33 17.83
CA PRO A 211 -21.22 9.85 16.85
C PRO A 211 -20.91 8.37 17.02
N ILE A 212 -20.95 7.63 15.92
CA ILE A 212 -20.66 6.20 15.89
C ILE A 212 -19.14 6.01 15.75
N ASN A 213 -18.57 5.18 16.59
CA ASN A 213 -17.13 4.86 16.51
C ASN A 213 -16.77 4.27 15.15
N ALA A 214 -15.68 4.75 14.61
CA ALA A 214 -15.13 4.21 13.37
C ALA A 214 -14.72 2.74 13.55
N LYS A 215 -14.91 1.95 12.50
CA LYS A 215 -14.40 0.58 12.40
C LYS A 215 -13.14 0.56 11.57
N GLU A 216 -12.16 -0.21 12.03
CA GLU A 216 -10.90 -0.40 11.34
C GLU A 216 -11.02 -1.49 10.26
N PHE A 217 -10.43 -1.22 9.10
CA PHE A 217 -10.25 -2.15 8.00
C PHE A 217 -8.77 -2.28 7.74
N THR A 218 -8.32 -3.50 7.49
CA THR A 218 -6.92 -3.80 7.22
C THR A 218 -6.78 -4.33 5.80
N ILE A 219 -5.94 -3.67 5.02
CA ILE A 219 -5.51 -4.09 3.69
C ILE A 219 -4.15 -4.76 3.85
N THR A 220 -4.02 -6.01 3.46
CA THR A 220 -2.76 -6.76 3.52
C THR A 220 -2.28 -7.04 2.11
N ASN A 221 -1.03 -6.73 1.81
CA ASN A 221 -0.39 -7.25 0.61
C ASN A 221 0.00 -8.72 0.85
N SER A 222 -0.78 -9.62 0.27
CA SER A 222 -0.55 -11.07 0.33
C SER A 222 0.21 -11.61 -0.89
N GLY A 223 0.70 -10.72 -1.76
CA GLY A 223 1.57 -11.03 -2.88
C GLY A 223 3.04 -11.03 -2.51
N ASN A 224 3.90 -11.09 -3.54
CA ASN A 224 5.37 -11.08 -3.40
C ASN A 224 6.04 -9.86 -4.05
N VAL A 225 5.26 -8.89 -4.50
CA VAL A 225 5.70 -7.59 -5.06
C VAL A 225 4.93 -6.46 -4.41
N ASP A 226 5.46 -5.26 -4.49
CA ASP A 226 4.80 -4.06 -3.97
C ASP A 226 3.44 -3.86 -4.66
N LEU A 227 2.41 -3.55 -3.89
CA LEU A 227 1.15 -3.01 -4.41
C LEU A 227 1.33 -1.51 -4.56
N GLU A 228 1.40 -1.05 -5.79
CA GLU A 228 1.56 0.36 -6.14
C GLU A 228 0.24 1.00 -6.53
N ASN A 229 0.17 2.35 -6.45
CA ASN A 229 -1.02 3.13 -6.76
C ASN A 229 -2.25 2.62 -6.01
N VAL A 230 -2.06 2.30 -4.74
CA VAL A 230 -3.16 1.91 -3.86
C VAL A 230 -4.10 3.09 -3.70
N ASP A 231 -5.36 2.91 -4.10
CA ASP A 231 -6.45 3.86 -3.90
C ASP A 231 -7.56 3.21 -3.09
N ILE A 232 -8.04 3.96 -2.10
CA ILE A 232 -9.08 3.50 -1.18
C ILE A 232 -10.21 4.50 -1.21
N SER A 233 -11.39 4.03 -1.56
CA SER A 233 -12.56 4.88 -1.72
C SER A 233 -13.83 4.21 -1.22
N ILE A 234 -14.82 5.03 -0.87
CA ILE A 234 -16.17 4.56 -0.61
C ILE A 234 -17.00 4.79 -1.86
N THR A 235 -17.64 3.75 -2.35
CA THR A 235 -18.47 3.75 -3.57
C THR A 235 -19.91 3.37 -3.24
N GLY A 236 -20.83 3.49 -4.21
CA GLY A 236 -22.23 3.14 -4.03
C GLY A 236 -23.14 4.35 -3.78
N THR A 237 -24.45 4.08 -3.62
CA THR A 237 -25.50 5.12 -3.57
C THR A 237 -25.35 6.05 -2.36
N ASP A 238 -25.01 5.47 -1.20
CA ASP A 238 -24.90 6.20 0.06
C ASP A 238 -23.44 6.49 0.46
N LYS A 239 -22.51 6.51 -0.50
CA LYS A 239 -21.08 6.76 -0.23
C LYS A 239 -20.83 8.01 0.62
N ASP A 240 -21.62 9.06 0.37
CA ASP A 240 -21.51 10.35 1.06
C ASP A 240 -22.07 10.31 2.51
N LYS A 241 -22.62 9.18 2.96
CA LYS A 241 -23.13 8.96 4.31
C LYS A 241 -22.10 8.32 5.23
N PHE A 242 -20.95 7.99 4.70
CA PHE A 242 -19.81 7.45 5.45
C PHE A 242 -18.60 8.36 5.31
N GLU A 243 -17.71 8.28 6.28
CA GLU A 243 -16.42 8.97 6.30
C GLU A 243 -15.32 7.94 6.33
N LEU A 244 -14.34 8.12 5.43
CA LEU A 244 -13.12 7.34 5.38
C LEU A 244 -11.98 8.17 5.97
N SER A 245 -11.23 7.58 6.87
CA SER A 245 -10.01 8.15 7.43
C SER A 245 -8.89 7.12 7.44
N GLY A 246 -7.66 7.56 7.29
CA GLY A 246 -6.49 6.69 7.26
C GLY A 246 -5.30 7.36 6.61
N ASP A 247 -4.21 6.62 6.55
CA ASP A 247 -2.97 7.05 5.94
C ASP A 247 -3.11 7.06 4.41
N GLY A 248 -2.63 8.12 3.76
CA GLY A 248 -2.60 8.27 2.30
C GLY A 248 -1.48 7.50 1.61
N THR A 249 -1.01 6.40 2.20
CA THR A 249 0.03 5.55 1.61
C THR A 249 -0.44 4.96 0.29
N THR A 250 0.36 5.13 -0.76
CA THR A 250 0.05 4.64 -2.12
C THR A 250 0.79 3.36 -2.49
N THR A 251 1.62 2.82 -1.58
CA THR A 251 2.40 1.59 -1.80
C THR A 251 2.39 0.73 -0.54
N ILE A 252 2.12 -0.58 -0.71
CA ILE A 252 2.17 -1.56 0.38
C ILE A 252 3.17 -2.65 -0.02
N GLN A 253 4.24 -2.82 0.77
CA GLN A 253 5.25 -3.86 0.54
C GLN A 253 4.70 -5.27 0.80
N PRO A 254 5.31 -6.33 0.25
CA PRO A 254 4.91 -7.71 0.51
C PRO A 254 4.84 -8.02 2.02
N ASN A 255 3.73 -8.62 2.46
CA ASN A 255 3.40 -8.94 3.85
C ASN A 255 3.10 -7.74 4.77
N ASP A 256 3.22 -6.51 4.28
CA ASP A 256 2.82 -5.32 5.04
C ASP A 256 1.31 -5.09 4.99
N THR A 257 0.85 -4.27 5.93
CA THR A 257 -0.55 -3.93 6.08
C THR A 257 -0.76 -2.41 6.11
N LEU A 258 -1.86 -1.97 5.52
CA LEU A 258 -2.37 -0.61 5.63
C LEU A 258 -3.70 -0.63 6.37
N LYS A 259 -3.86 0.26 7.35
CA LYS A 259 -5.10 0.38 8.13
C LYS A 259 -5.84 1.65 7.78
N VAL A 260 -7.13 1.51 7.58
CA VAL A 260 -8.06 2.63 7.40
C VAL A 260 -9.25 2.46 8.30
N ALA A 261 -9.92 3.55 8.61
CA ALA A 261 -11.11 3.51 9.43
C ALA A 261 -12.30 4.15 8.70
N VAL A 262 -13.47 3.54 8.86
CA VAL A 262 -14.72 4.04 8.31
C VAL A 262 -15.72 4.26 9.43
N ALA A 263 -16.44 5.37 9.39
CA ALA A 263 -17.56 5.67 10.27
C ALA A 263 -18.76 6.16 9.48
N PRO A 264 -20.00 5.87 9.91
CA PRO A 264 -21.17 6.58 9.42
C PRO A 264 -21.11 8.04 9.87
N LYS A 265 -21.59 8.94 9.03
CA LYS A 265 -21.73 10.36 9.38
C LYS A 265 -22.79 10.57 10.45
N ASP A 266 -22.62 11.64 11.20
CA ASP A 266 -23.56 12.03 12.25
C ASP A 266 -24.88 12.56 11.69
N SER A 267 -25.92 12.53 12.51
CA SER A 267 -27.21 13.18 12.25
C SER A 267 -27.93 12.73 10.97
N LEU A 268 -27.71 11.48 10.55
CA LEU A 268 -28.45 10.92 9.44
C LEU A 268 -29.94 10.73 9.81
N ALA A 269 -30.82 10.93 8.84
CA ALA A 269 -32.24 10.65 8.98
C ALA A 269 -32.52 9.15 9.15
N THR A 270 -33.75 8.78 9.46
CA THR A 270 -34.16 7.38 9.46
C THR A 270 -33.98 6.74 8.10
N GLY A 271 -33.39 5.52 8.07
CA GLY A 271 -33.10 4.81 6.84
C GLY A 271 -32.06 3.72 7.00
N ILE A 272 -31.87 2.96 5.94
CA ILE A 272 -30.81 1.97 5.81
C ILE A 272 -29.81 2.51 4.76
N TYR A 273 -28.60 2.77 5.19
CA TYR A 273 -27.54 3.30 4.36
C TYR A 273 -26.59 2.19 3.94
N ARG A 274 -26.29 2.11 2.64
CA ARG A 274 -25.44 1.08 2.04
C ARG A 274 -24.40 1.71 1.13
N ALA A 275 -23.15 1.30 1.33
CA ALA A 275 -22.03 1.67 0.50
C ALA A 275 -21.05 0.50 0.40
N THR A 276 -19.99 0.67 -0.35
CA THR A 276 -18.94 -0.34 -0.48
C THR A 276 -17.58 0.33 -0.28
N LEU A 277 -16.78 -0.16 0.65
CA LEU A 277 -15.37 0.17 0.74
C LEU A 277 -14.66 -0.56 -0.39
N THR A 278 -14.00 0.17 -1.26
CA THR A 278 -13.30 -0.34 -2.44
C THR A 278 -11.82 -0.01 -2.35
N VAL A 279 -10.99 -1.01 -2.57
CA VAL A 279 -9.53 -0.87 -2.63
C VAL A 279 -9.05 -1.33 -3.99
N THR A 280 -8.27 -0.51 -4.67
CA THR A 280 -7.63 -0.82 -5.95
C THR A 280 -6.12 -0.66 -5.82
N ALA A 281 -5.37 -1.40 -6.60
CA ALA A 281 -3.93 -1.26 -6.77
C ALA A 281 -3.53 -1.67 -8.18
N ALA A 282 -2.36 -1.22 -8.64
CA ALA A 282 -1.84 -1.61 -9.96
C ALA A 282 -1.68 -3.13 -10.05
N ASN A 283 -2.15 -3.71 -11.15
CA ASN A 283 -2.06 -5.14 -11.47
C ASN A 283 -2.74 -6.12 -10.47
N ALA A 284 -3.37 -5.62 -9.40
CA ALA A 284 -4.07 -6.45 -8.42
C ALA A 284 -5.59 -6.48 -8.70
N GLN A 285 -6.25 -7.52 -8.23
CA GLN A 285 -7.71 -7.58 -8.26
C GLN A 285 -8.30 -6.61 -7.24
N ILE A 286 -9.42 -5.99 -7.60
CA ILE A 286 -10.15 -5.07 -6.71
C ILE A 286 -10.66 -5.84 -5.50
N ALA A 287 -10.39 -5.32 -4.30
CA ALA A 287 -10.95 -5.84 -3.06
C ALA A 287 -12.06 -4.93 -2.55
N THR A 288 -13.16 -5.51 -2.09
CA THR A 288 -14.33 -4.77 -1.64
C THR A 288 -14.91 -5.34 -0.35
N THR A 289 -15.55 -4.47 0.44
CA THR A 289 -16.35 -4.85 1.61
C THR A 289 -17.59 -3.98 1.69
N ASP A 290 -18.74 -4.60 1.90
CA ASP A 290 -19.99 -3.87 2.04
C ASP A 290 -20.07 -3.13 3.38
N LEU A 291 -20.56 -1.90 3.32
CA LEU A 291 -20.84 -1.04 4.48
C LEU A 291 -22.35 -0.93 4.65
N GLN A 292 -22.83 -1.15 5.88
CA GLN A 292 -24.23 -0.98 6.19
C GLN A 292 -24.43 -0.31 7.55
N PHE A 293 -25.28 0.70 7.58
CA PHE A 293 -25.71 1.37 8.81
C PHE A 293 -27.20 1.64 8.78
N THR A 294 -27.89 1.40 9.91
CA THR A 294 -29.34 1.58 10.03
C THR A 294 -29.66 2.62 11.10
N VAL A 295 -30.46 3.61 10.74
CA VAL A 295 -31.03 4.59 11.66
C VAL A 295 -32.54 4.37 11.71
N ASN A 296 -33.04 4.04 12.89
CA ASN A 296 -34.46 3.77 13.13
C ASN A 296 -35.17 5.00 13.77
N GLU A 297 -36.47 5.05 13.65
CA GLU A 297 -37.28 5.90 14.53
C GLU A 297 -37.30 5.35 15.95
N HIS A 298 -37.60 6.23 16.91
CA HIS A 298 -37.81 5.80 18.26
C HIS A 298 -39.16 5.07 18.42
N ASP A 299 -39.13 3.85 18.92
CA ASP A 299 -40.33 3.11 19.35
C ASP A 299 -40.39 3.08 20.85
N TYR A 300 -41.21 3.95 21.43
CA TYR A 300 -41.28 4.13 22.87
C TYR A 300 -42.30 3.22 23.54
N VAL A 301 -41.89 2.57 24.64
CA VAL A 301 -42.73 1.94 25.61
C VAL A 301 -42.95 2.93 26.77
N ALA A 302 -44.21 3.15 27.14
CA ALA A 302 -44.60 4.03 28.23
C ALA A 302 -44.82 3.23 29.53
N VAL A 303 -44.19 3.67 30.60
CA VAL A 303 -44.40 3.14 31.97
C VAL A 303 -44.81 4.29 32.86
N VAL A 304 -46.04 4.18 33.44
CA VAL A 304 -46.59 5.21 34.30
C VAL A 304 -46.12 4.98 35.74
N THR A 305 -45.54 6.00 36.35
CA THR A 305 -45.26 6.08 37.77
C THR A 305 -46.33 7.02 38.38
N PRO A 306 -47.30 6.52 39.14
CA PRO A 306 -48.34 7.35 39.69
C PRO A 306 -47.77 8.32 40.72
N PRO A 307 -48.40 9.51 40.94
CA PRO A 307 -48.00 10.44 41.98
C PRO A 307 -48.32 9.86 43.38
N ASN A 308 -47.52 10.20 44.37
CA ASN A 308 -47.79 9.94 45.75
C ASN A 308 -48.05 11.25 46.49
N CYS A 309 -48.12 11.22 47.79
CA CYS A 309 -48.45 12.41 48.56
C CYS A 309 -47.45 13.54 48.45
N THR A 310 -46.16 13.23 48.19
CA THR A 310 -45.03 14.19 48.20
C THR A 310 -44.33 14.31 46.89
N GLU A 311 -44.40 13.26 46.06
CA GLU A 311 -43.70 13.21 44.81
C GLU A 311 -44.66 13.25 43.61
N LYS A 312 -44.25 13.93 42.58
CA LYS A 312 -44.94 13.95 41.28
C LYS A 312 -44.98 12.59 40.64
N GLY A 313 -46.09 12.25 40.00
CA GLY A 313 -46.15 11.17 39.04
C GLY A 313 -45.61 11.60 37.67
N TYR A 314 -45.19 10.64 36.90
CA TYR A 314 -44.70 10.87 35.52
C TYR A 314 -44.83 9.59 34.71
N THR A 315 -44.74 9.73 33.40
CA THR A 315 -44.60 8.61 32.47
C THR A 315 -43.19 8.53 31.98
N THR A 316 -42.49 7.41 32.15
CA THR A 316 -41.19 7.14 31.53
C THR A 316 -41.44 6.50 30.19
N TYR A 317 -40.89 7.12 29.15
CA TYR A 317 -40.86 6.63 27.79
C TYR A 317 -39.48 6.05 27.52
N THR A 318 -39.35 4.73 27.24
CA THR A 318 -38.09 4.07 26.95
C THR A 318 -38.16 3.48 25.55
N CYS A 319 -37.17 3.82 24.69
CA CYS A 319 -37.12 3.29 23.35
C CYS A 319 -36.73 1.81 23.36
N ARG A 320 -37.41 0.98 22.53
CA ARG A 320 -37.08 -0.44 22.35
C ARG A 320 -35.83 -0.66 21.51
N ASN A 321 -35.52 0.29 20.62
CA ASN A 321 -34.46 0.15 19.61
C ASN A 321 -33.13 0.77 20.04
N CYS A 322 -33.10 1.56 21.12
CA CYS A 322 -31.90 2.21 21.65
C CYS A 322 -32.08 2.49 23.15
N SER A 323 -31.07 3.03 23.80
CA SER A 323 -31.11 3.35 25.24
C SER A 323 -31.79 4.71 25.58
N HIS A 324 -32.32 5.40 24.58
CA HIS A 324 -32.92 6.71 24.81
C HIS A 324 -34.21 6.58 25.65
N SER A 325 -34.29 7.38 26.69
CA SER A 325 -35.51 7.50 27.52
C SER A 325 -35.71 8.93 27.97
N TYR A 326 -36.98 9.29 28.19
CA TYR A 326 -37.32 10.58 28.74
C TYR A 326 -38.58 10.46 29.65
N LYS A 327 -38.77 11.42 30.54
CA LYS A 327 -39.95 11.55 31.35
C LYS A 327 -40.88 12.61 30.77
N GLY A 328 -42.16 12.31 30.73
CA GLY A 328 -43.23 13.24 30.32
C GLY A 328 -44.48 13.01 31.12
N ASN A 329 -45.53 13.75 30.79
CA ASN A 329 -46.86 13.66 31.46
C ASN A 329 -46.73 13.75 32.99
N GLU A 330 -45.98 14.75 33.45
CA GLU A 330 -45.86 14.99 34.88
C GLU A 330 -47.25 15.35 35.47
N VAL A 331 -47.58 14.74 36.61
CA VAL A 331 -48.77 14.99 37.42
C VAL A 331 -48.31 15.41 38.80
N ASP A 332 -48.85 16.49 39.32
CA ASP A 332 -48.46 16.99 40.64
C ASP A 332 -48.72 15.96 41.76
N ALA A 333 -47.92 16.03 42.81
CA ALA A 333 -48.11 15.25 44.00
C ALA A 333 -49.54 15.43 44.55
N THR A 334 -50.16 14.34 45.02
CA THR A 334 -51.55 14.35 45.45
C THR A 334 -51.75 15.13 46.71
N GLY A 335 -50.69 15.51 47.40
CA GLY A 335 -50.75 16.09 48.72
C GLY A 335 -51.22 15.09 49.81
N HIS A 336 -51.16 15.52 51.01
CA HIS A 336 -51.66 14.73 52.14
C HIS A 336 -53.19 14.92 52.35
N THR A 337 -53.90 13.82 52.47
CA THR A 337 -55.26 13.81 52.94
C THR A 337 -55.22 13.52 54.43
N TRP A 338 -55.48 14.52 55.20
CA TRP A 338 -55.31 14.42 56.62
C TRP A 338 -56.58 13.85 57.30
N GLY A 339 -56.37 12.85 58.16
CA GLY A 339 -57.36 12.39 59.08
C GLY A 339 -57.55 13.37 60.26
N GLU A 340 -58.45 13.01 61.16
CA GLU A 340 -58.76 13.82 62.33
C GLU A 340 -57.59 14.01 63.29
N TRP A 341 -57.52 15.18 63.93
CA TRP A 341 -56.53 15.45 64.95
C TRP A 341 -56.81 14.62 66.21
N LYS A 342 -55.83 13.84 66.64
CA LYS A 342 -55.82 13.13 67.90
C LYS A 342 -54.92 13.86 68.89
N VAL A 343 -55.45 14.18 70.07
CA VAL A 343 -54.60 14.72 71.13
C VAL A 343 -53.77 13.59 71.72
N ILE A 344 -52.43 13.76 71.65
CA ILE A 344 -51.45 12.79 72.18
C ILE A 344 -50.82 13.25 73.47
N LYS A 345 -50.97 14.55 73.81
CA LYS A 345 -50.69 15.14 75.12
C LYS A 345 -51.64 16.32 75.34
N GLU A 346 -52.35 16.29 76.38
CA GLU A 346 -53.25 17.39 76.75
C GLU A 346 -52.46 18.62 77.20
N ALA A 347 -52.95 19.81 76.90
CA ALA A 347 -52.37 21.05 77.39
C ALA A 347 -52.78 21.26 78.86
N THR A 348 -51.86 21.74 79.66
CA THR A 348 -52.15 22.15 81.05
C THR A 348 -51.96 23.67 81.17
N THR A 349 -52.18 24.20 82.37
CA THR A 349 -51.94 25.63 82.63
C THR A 349 -50.47 26.02 82.64
N THR A 350 -49.56 25.02 82.71
CA THR A 350 -48.08 25.22 82.76
C THR A 350 -47.29 24.59 81.58
N GLU A 351 -47.95 23.71 80.82
CA GLU A 351 -47.30 23.04 79.68
C GLU A 351 -48.21 23.02 78.45
N THR A 352 -47.62 23.13 77.29
CA THR A 352 -48.32 22.97 76.00
C THR A 352 -48.71 21.52 75.77
N GLY A 353 -49.84 21.28 75.19
CA GLY A 353 -50.25 19.99 74.67
C GLY A 353 -49.69 19.73 73.27
N LYS A 354 -49.92 18.50 72.84
CA LYS A 354 -49.55 18.07 71.52
C LYS A 354 -50.65 17.26 70.85
N LYS A 355 -50.97 17.56 69.61
CA LYS A 355 -51.86 16.78 68.78
C LYS A 355 -51.20 16.27 67.57
N GLU A 356 -51.60 15.11 67.06
CA GLU A 356 -51.09 14.44 65.88
C GLU A 356 -52.27 14.16 64.94
N ARG A 357 -52.01 14.28 63.65
CA ARG A 357 -52.86 13.72 62.59
C ARG A 357 -52.04 12.90 61.63
N VAL A 358 -52.61 11.90 61.03
CA VAL A 358 -52.01 10.96 60.14
C VAL A 358 -52.60 11.15 58.74
N CYS A 359 -51.77 11.10 57.73
CA CYS A 359 -52.26 11.09 56.36
C CYS A 359 -52.92 9.73 56.05
N GLU A 360 -54.11 9.75 55.48
CA GLU A 360 -54.92 8.55 55.19
C GLU A 360 -54.33 7.73 54.02
N ARG A 361 -53.34 8.30 53.27
CA ARG A 361 -52.76 7.67 52.07
C ARG A 361 -51.32 7.20 52.23
N CYS A 362 -50.53 7.76 53.14
CA CYS A 362 -49.07 7.45 53.21
C CYS A 362 -48.57 7.37 54.69
N ASP A 363 -49.43 7.31 55.69
CA ASP A 363 -49.09 7.20 57.10
C ASP A 363 -48.18 8.32 57.66
N TYR A 364 -47.93 9.38 56.86
CA TYR A 364 -47.10 10.53 57.26
C TYR A 364 -47.88 11.25 58.44
N LYS A 365 -47.14 11.57 59.49
CA LYS A 365 -47.68 12.17 60.72
C LYS A 365 -47.31 13.65 60.77
N GLU A 366 -48.27 14.47 60.93
CA GLU A 366 -48.13 15.87 61.27
C GLU A 366 -48.45 16.11 62.73
N THR A 367 -47.62 16.86 63.41
CA THR A 367 -47.87 17.21 64.84
C THR A 367 -48.03 18.72 65.00
N ALA A 368 -48.93 19.12 65.83
CA ALA A 368 -49.11 20.51 66.15
C ALA A 368 -49.22 20.70 67.71
N VAL A 369 -48.81 21.86 68.16
CA VAL A 369 -48.87 22.22 69.58
C VAL A 369 -50.25 22.69 69.91
N ILE A 370 -50.77 22.30 71.08
CA ILE A 370 -51.97 22.84 71.72
C ILE A 370 -51.50 23.89 72.73
N SER A 371 -51.96 25.13 72.63
CA SER A 371 -51.59 26.19 73.55
C SER A 371 -52.01 25.83 74.97
N MET A 372 -51.26 26.34 75.93
CA MET A 372 -51.64 26.18 77.38
C MET A 372 -53.07 26.67 77.65
N SER A 373 -53.77 26.02 78.51
CA SER A 373 -55.14 26.44 78.93
C SER A 373 -55.01 27.73 79.77
N SER A 374 -55.53 28.82 79.29
CA SER A 374 -55.67 30.02 80.09
C SER A 374 -56.90 29.91 81.02
N ASN A 375 -56.66 30.15 82.30
CA ASN A 375 -57.77 30.38 83.21
C ASN A 375 -58.33 31.79 82.95
N GLU A 376 -59.33 31.89 82.12
CA GLU A 376 -60.15 33.10 82.11
C GLU A 376 -61.61 32.71 82.10
N GLU A 377 -62.29 33.18 83.22
CA GLU A 377 -63.68 33.14 83.41
C GLU A 377 -64.41 33.99 82.34
N GLN A 378 -65.51 33.52 81.90
CA GLN A 378 -66.45 34.17 80.99
C GLN A 378 -67.14 35.35 81.62
N PRO A 379 -67.36 36.43 80.92
CA PRO A 379 -68.67 37.01 80.87
C PRO A 379 -69.27 37.18 79.48
N THR A 380 -70.48 36.91 79.50
CA THR A 380 -71.51 37.01 78.49
C THR A 380 -71.63 38.35 77.76
N SER A 381 -72.15 38.24 76.55
CA SER A 381 -73.05 39.15 75.84
C SER A 381 -72.52 39.85 74.56
N SER A 382 -73.10 39.37 73.50
CA SER A 382 -73.67 40.10 72.33
C SER A 382 -72.87 41.27 71.68
N THR A 383 -72.57 41.18 70.46
CA THR A 383 -73.31 41.79 69.32
C THR A 383 -72.64 41.49 68.01
N LYS A 384 -73.49 41.29 67.01
CA LYS A 384 -73.10 41.15 65.60
C LYS A 384 -72.27 42.32 65.06
N SER A 385 -71.27 42.03 64.31
CA SER A 385 -70.98 42.87 63.15
C SER A 385 -70.28 41.99 62.09
N ASP A 386 -70.95 41.82 60.99
CA ASP A 386 -70.42 41.27 59.75
C ASP A 386 -69.29 42.17 59.26
N THR A 387 -68.10 41.62 59.10
CA THR A 387 -67.13 42.17 58.17
C THR A 387 -66.49 41.00 57.50
N ALA A 388 -66.88 40.84 56.22
CA ALA A 388 -66.25 39.94 55.26
C ALA A 388 -64.78 40.28 55.13
N VAL A 389 -63.92 39.37 55.48
CA VAL A 389 -62.51 39.47 55.14
C VAL A 389 -62.37 39.12 53.69
N LYS A 390 -62.09 40.14 52.84
CA LYS A 390 -61.68 39.99 51.46
C LYS A 390 -60.27 39.41 51.43
N THR A 391 -60.15 38.17 51.14
CA THR A 391 -58.87 37.61 50.64
C THR A 391 -58.75 38.00 49.21
N GLY A 392 -58.14 39.18 48.98
CA GLY A 392 -57.80 39.63 47.65
C GLY A 392 -56.41 39.04 47.26
N ASP A 393 -56.43 37.99 46.50
CA ASP A 393 -55.27 37.60 45.72
C ASP A 393 -55.27 38.53 44.46
N SER A 394 -54.42 39.56 44.47
CA SER A 394 -54.19 40.42 43.34
C SER A 394 -53.12 39.86 42.50
N THR A 395 -53.35 38.73 41.88
CA THR A 395 -52.51 38.33 40.73
C THR A 395 -52.85 39.16 39.52
N ASN A 396 -51.89 40.00 39.13
CA ASN A 396 -52.02 40.97 38.09
C ASN A 396 -52.07 40.24 36.72
N ILE A 397 -53.30 39.83 36.32
CA ILE A 397 -53.59 39.12 35.05
C ILE A 397 -53.10 39.91 33.84
N LEU A 398 -52.96 41.28 33.97
CA LEU A 398 -52.37 42.12 32.92
C LEU A 398 -50.89 41.91 32.67
N LEU A 399 -50.12 41.43 33.66
CA LEU A 399 -48.65 41.17 33.48
C LEU A 399 -48.41 39.90 32.70
N TRP A 400 -49.23 38.88 32.85
CA TRP A 400 -49.12 37.61 32.14
C TRP A 400 -49.56 37.70 30.67
N SER A 401 -50.53 38.54 30.37
CA SER A 401 -50.96 38.80 28.99
C SER A 401 -49.90 39.55 28.15
N MET A 402 -49.09 40.44 28.77
CA MET A 402 -47.98 41.13 28.07
C MET A 402 -46.82 40.14 27.76
N VAL A 403 -46.49 39.20 28.59
CA VAL A 403 -45.44 38.21 28.37
C VAL A 403 -45.81 37.26 27.22
N MET A 404 -47.08 36.87 27.12
CA MET A 404 -47.57 36.06 26.00
C MET A 404 -47.51 36.78 24.65
N VAL A 405 -47.80 38.07 24.58
CA VAL A 405 -47.75 38.84 23.33
C VAL A 405 -46.32 39.07 22.87
N ILE A 406 -45.37 39.27 23.79
CA ILE A 406 -43.93 39.45 23.42
C ILE A 406 -43.36 38.14 22.92
N SER A 407 -43.72 36.95 23.44
CA SER A 407 -43.26 35.65 22.95
C SER A 407 -43.81 35.32 21.56
N LEU A 408 -45.04 35.69 21.23
CA LEU A 408 -45.61 35.50 19.89
C LEU A 408 -44.97 36.44 18.84
N ALA A 409 -44.65 37.70 19.22
CA ALA A 409 -43.95 38.63 18.34
C ALA A 409 -42.50 38.17 18.04
N GLY A 410 -41.79 37.57 19.02
CA GLY A 410 -40.46 37.01 18.84
C GLY A 410 -40.42 35.80 17.89
N MET A 411 -41.43 34.93 17.93
CA MET A 411 -41.54 33.81 16.99
C MET A 411 -41.85 34.24 15.54
N LEU A 412 -42.69 35.24 15.38
CA LEU A 412 -43.04 35.75 14.06
C LEU A 412 -41.84 36.46 13.39
N THR A 413 -41.02 37.19 14.14
CA THR A 413 -39.80 37.82 13.60
C THR A 413 -38.74 36.78 13.25
N ALA A 414 -38.55 35.69 14.01
CA ALA A 414 -37.61 34.61 13.68
C ALA A 414 -38.03 33.85 12.44
N LEU A 415 -39.33 33.66 12.17
CA LEU A 415 -39.82 33.02 10.95
C LEU A 415 -39.68 33.96 9.73
N PHE A 416 -39.78 35.28 9.91
CA PHE A 416 -39.59 36.25 8.82
C PHE A 416 -38.12 36.37 8.40
N PHE A 417 -37.17 36.33 9.35
CA PHE A 417 -35.72 36.31 9.05
C PHE A 417 -35.25 35.00 8.40
N LYS A 418 -35.82 33.86 8.79
CA LYS A 418 -35.48 32.57 8.16
C LYS A 418 -35.95 32.47 6.70
N ARG A 419 -37.08 33.15 6.37
CA ARG A 419 -37.63 33.16 4.99
C ARG A 419 -36.87 34.10 4.05
N ARG A 420 -36.11 35.08 4.58
CA ARG A 420 -35.31 36.03 3.79
C ARG A 420 -33.89 35.55 3.50
N ARG A 421 -33.44 34.46 4.15
CA ARG A 421 -32.11 33.87 3.96
C ARG A 421 -32.11 32.74 2.94
N ASN A 422 -33.28 32.31 2.45
CA ASN A 422 -33.44 31.23 1.46
C ASN A 422 -34.06 31.77 0.15
N ARG A 423 -33.75 33.01 -0.21
CA ARG A 423 -33.99 33.56 -1.56
C ARG A 423 -32.70 34.08 -2.12
#